data_ccdc5bc6589830a95a9692c0c826814a
#
_entry.id   ccdc5bc6589830a95a9692c0c826814a
#
_cell.length_a   1.000
_cell.length_b   1.000
_cell.length_c   1.000
_cell.angle_alpha   90.00
_cell.angle_beta   90.00
_cell.angle_gamma   90.00
#
_symmetry.space_group_name_H-M   'P 1'
#
loop_
_entity.id
_entity.type
_entity.pdbx_description
1 polymer ?
#
loop_
_entity_poly.entity_id
_entity_poly.type
_entity_poly.pdbx_seq_one_letter_code
_entity_poly.pdbx_strand_id
1 'polypeptide(L)'
;MSDILETICERSRAELEAQKAAVPFGEMLERAKAAPQRASFKSALRRKNGNPAIIAEMKKASPSAGVIRADFRPSELCVALENAGASALSVLTERNYFLGAAEYLEDASTRVKIPLLRKDFIYDRYQIAQARAIGASAVLLIAKMLSPERFGELFAFAKSLGLDVLAEAHDERELEMVLENGADIAGVNCRNLRTFGLDFSTTERLLKLVPDGVVKVAESGVNSRDTLLRAADAGADAALVGTLLMAADSPADELEKLLGAK
;
A
#
# COMPACT_ATOMS: atom_id res chain seq x y z
N MET A 1 21.49 -10.68 12.61
CA MET A 1 20.80 -10.81 11.31
C MET A 1 20.37 -9.40 10.94
N SER A 2 20.80 -8.89 9.78
CA SER A 2 20.36 -7.59 9.26
C SER A 2 18.83 -7.59 9.14
N ASP A 3 18.21 -6.46 9.44
CA ASP A 3 16.76 -6.30 9.25
C ASP A 3 16.48 -6.43 7.75
N ILE A 4 15.44 -7.20 7.38
CA ILE A 4 15.05 -7.40 5.96
C ILE A 4 14.84 -6.06 5.26
N LEU A 5 14.33 -5.05 6.00
CA LEU A 5 14.12 -3.70 5.48
C LEU A 5 15.43 -3.04 5.05
N GLU A 6 16.48 -3.13 5.88
CA GLU A 6 17.82 -2.60 5.55
C GLU A 6 18.36 -3.25 4.28
N THR A 7 18.25 -4.58 4.19
CA THR A 7 18.71 -5.34 3.02
C THR A 7 17.97 -4.95 1.74
N ILE A 8 16.65 -4.75 1.81
CA ILE A 8 15.83 -4.30 0.68
C ILE A 8 16.26 -2.89 0.26
N CYS A 9 16.38 -1.96 1.22
CA CYS A 9 16.79 -0.59 0.94
C CYS A 9 18.19 -0.51 0.34
N GLU A 10 19.15 -1.29 0.83
CA GLU A 10 20.51 -1.32 0.28
C GLU A 10 20.53 -1.76 -1.18
N ARG A 11 19.77 -2.78 -1.53
CA ARG A 11 19.67 -3.26 -2.92
C ARG A 11 18.98 -2.26 -3.83
N SER A 12 17.91 -1.61 -3.35
CA SER A 12 17.17 -0.65 -4.15
C SER A 12 17.92 0.67 -4.38
N ARG A 13 18.95 0.99 -3.56
CA ARG A 13 19.75 2.23 -3.73
C ARG A 13 20.45 2.31 -5.08
N ALA A 14 21.10 1.23 -5.53
CA ALA A 14 21.80 1.22 -6.81
C ALA A 14 20.83 1.42 -7.99
N GLU A 15 19.64 0.81 -7.92
CA GLU A 15 18.59 1.00 -8.93
C GLU A 15 18.07 2.43 -8.93
N LEU A 16 17.86 3.00 -7.75
CA LEU A 16 17.39 4.39 -7.61
C LEU A 16 18.39 5.37 -8.19
N GLU A 17 19.69 5.21 -7.93
CA GLU A 17 20.72 6.07 -8.51
C GLU A 17 20.83 5.91 -10.02
N ALA A 18 20.66 4.71 -10.57
CA ALA A 18 20.57 4.50 -12.01
C ALA A 18 19.34 5.18 -12.61
N GLN A 19 18.18 5.14 -11.94
CA GLN A 19 16.98 5.85 -12.38
C GLN A 19 17.17 7.37 -12.36
N LYS A 20 17.79 7.93 -11.31
CA LYS A 20 18.11 9.35 -11.21
C LYS A 20 19.10 9.82 -12.29
N ALA A 21 20.04 8.94 -12.66
CA ALA A 21 20.99 9.23 -13.75
C ALA A 21 20.31 9.22 -15.12
N ALA A 22 19.34 8.30 -15.33
CA ALA A 22 18.59 8.22 -16.59
C ALA A 22 17.56 9.35 -16.74
N VAL A 23 16.88 9.70 -15.64
CA VAL A 23 15.90 10.81 -15.59
C VAL A 23 16.21 11.65 -14.35
N PRO A 24 16.85 12.83 -14.51
CA PRO A 24 17.18 13.69 -13.38
C PRO A 24 15.94 14.12 -12.57
N PHE A 25 16.12 14.36 -11.26
CA PHE A 25 15.00 14.68 -10.35
C PHE A 25 14.14 15.85 -10.83
N GLY A 26 14.76 16.91 -11.38
CA GLY A 26 14.02 18.07 -11.93
C GLY A 26 13.05 17.66 -13.04
N GLU A 27 13.51 16.81 -13.96
CA GLU A 27 12.66 16.28 -15.04
C GLU A 27 11.55 15.37 -14.51
N MET A 28 11.89 14.48 -13.57
CA MET A 28 10.89 13.62 -12.92
C MET A 28 9.82 14.44 -12.19
N LEU A 29 10.21 15.54 -11.54
CA LEU A 29 9.29 16.44 -10.86
C LEU A 29 8.33 17.15 -11.85
N GLU A 30 8.82 17.57 -13.00
CA GLU A 30 7.97 18.16 -14.05
C GLU A 30 6.99 17.12 -14.64
N ARG A 31 7.43 15.87 -14.84
CA ARG A 31 6.54 14.76 -15.22
C ARG A 31 5.46 14.54 -14.17
N ALA A 32 5.83 14.55 -12.89
CA ALA A 32 4.89 14.41 -11.78
C ALA A 32 3.83 15.51 -11.74
N LYS A 33 4.23 16.76 -11.95
CA LYS A 33 3.32 17.92 -12.00
C LYS A 33 2.38 17.88 -13.21
N ALA A 34 2.87 17.41 -14.35
CA ALA A 34 2.09 17.30 -15.58
C ALA A 34 1.11 16.12 -15.58
N ALA A 35 1.32 15.11 -14.72
CA ALA A 35 0.46 13.94 -14.67
C ALA A 35 -0.96 14.31 -14.25
N PRO A 36 -2.02 13.69 -14.84
CA PRO A 36 -3.41 14.00 -14.50
C PRO A 36 -3.72 13.63 -13.04
N GLN A 37 -4.59 14.42 -12.39
CA GLN A 37 -5.08 14.10 -11.06
C GLN A 37 -5.98 12.88 -11.12
N ARG A 38 -5.75 11.92 -10.22
CA ARG A 38 -6.56 10.71 -10.08
C ARG A 38 -7.55 10.82 -8.93
N ALA A 39 -8.44 9.82 -8.83
CA ALA A 39 -9.36 9.70 -7.70
C ALA A 39 -8.59 9.66 -6.36
N SER A 40 -9.13 10.31 -5.34
CA SER A 40 -8.53 10.33 -3.99
C SER A 40 -8.57 8.94 -3.38
N PHE A 41 -7.41 8.49 -2.95
CA PHE A 41 -7.26 7.22 -2.23
C PHE A 41 -7.99 7.29 -0.89
N LYS A 42 -7.79 8.36 -0.13
CA LYS A 42 -8.47 8.61 1.14
C LYS A 42 -9.99 8.52 1.02
N SER A 43 -10.56 9.16 -0.01
CA SER A 43 -12.01 9.19 -0.19
C SER A 43 -12.60 7.83 -0.56
N ALA A 44 -11.82 6.96 -1.21
CA ALA A 44 -12.24 5.61 -1.58
C ALA A 44 -12.26 4.63 -0.39
N LEU A 45 -11.52 4.94 0.68
CA LEU A 45 -11.37 4.07 1.86
C LEU A 45 -12.49 4.26 2.89
N ARG A 46 -13.71 4.44 2.43
CA ARG A 46 -14.89 4.53 3.29
C ARG A 46 -15.62 3.21 3.35
N ARG A 47 -16.11 2.84 4.53
CA ARG A 47 -16.97 1.66 4.69
C ARG A 47 -18.16 1.70 3.74
N LYS A 48 -18.47 0.55 3.15
CA LYS A 48 -19.64 0.37 2.30
C LYS A 48 -20.53 -0.71 2.92
N ASN A 49 -21.80 -0.38 3.18
CA ASN A 49 -22.77 -1.32 3.77
C ASN A 49 -22.26 -1.97 5.07
N GLY A 50 -21.54 -1.21 5.91
CA GLY A 50 -20.98 -1.69 7.16
C GLY A 50 -19.64 -2.45 7.02
N ASN A 51 -19.25 -2.87 5.83
CA ASN A 51 -17.97 -3.54 5.57
C ASN A 51 -16.83 -2.54 5.36
N PRO A 52 -15.61 -2.83 5.81
CA PRO A 52 -14.43 -2.07 5.42
C PRO A 52 -14.23 -2.06 3.91
N ALA A 53 -13.73 -0.95 3.38
CA ALA A 53 -13.29 -0.88 1.99
C ALA A 53 -12.11 -1.83 1.75
N ILE A 54 -12.05 -2.47 0.58
CA ILE A 54 -10.93 -3.37 0.27
C ILE A 54 -9.92 -2.68 -0.65
N ILE A 55 -8.67 -2.62 -0.17
CA ILE A 55 -7.50 -2.31 -0.98
C ILE A 55 -6.95 -3.64 -1.48
N ALA A 56 -7.25 -4.00 -2.73
CA ALA A 56 -6.79 -5.27 -3.30
C ALA A 56 -5.32 -5.14 -3.73
N GLU A 57 -4.44 -5.95 -3.13
CA GLU A 57 -3.00 -5.90 -3.38
C GLU A 57 -2.60 -6.88 -4.48
N MET A 58 -2.07 -6.33 -5.56
CA MET A 58 -1.49 -7.07 -6.69
C MET A 58 -0.02 -7.38 -6.39
N LYS A 59 0.27 -8.64 -6.02
CA LYS A 59 1.56 -9.11 -5.53
C LYS A 59 1.92 -10.47 -6.12
N LYS A 60 3.00 -10.51 -6.93
CA LYS A 60 3.49 -11.75 -7.54
C LYS A 60 4.18 -12.67 -6.53
N ALA A 61 5.00 -12.10 -5.65
CA ALA A 61 5.82 -12.80 -4.67
C ALA A 61 5.93 -12.03 -3.36
N SER A 62 6.44 -12.68 -2.32
CA SER A 62 6.84 -12.02 -1.07
C SER A 62 8.00 -12.76 -0.40
N PRO A 63 8.80 -12.10 0.47
CA PRO A 63 9.89 -12.75 1.19
C PRO A 63 9.45 -13.96 2.03
N SER A 64 8.23 -13.92 2.56
CA SER A 64 7.69 -14.96 3.45
C SER A 64 7.06 -16.14 2.73
N ALA A 65 6.57 -15.97 1.50
CA ALA A 65 5.82 -17.00 0.77
C ALA A 65 6.47 -17.39 -0.57
N GLY A 66 7.55 -16.72 -0.98
CA GLY A 66 8.10 -16.91 -2.32
C GLY A 66 7.13 -16.44 -3.41
N VAL A 67 7.11 -17.11 -4.55
CA VAL A 67 6.15 -16.84 -5.64
C VAL A 67 4.76 -17.31 -5.21
N ILE A 68 3.82 -16.35 -5.11
CA ILE A 68 2.42 -16.61 -4.72
C ILE A 68 1.59 -16.90 -5.97
N ARG A 69 1.79 -16.10 -7.04
CA ARG A 69 1.07 -16.25 -8.30
C ARG A 69 2.04 -16.35 -9.47
N ALA A 70 2.25 -17.55 -10.01
CA ALA A 70 3.17 -17.78 -11.13
C ALA A 70 2.65 -17.13 -12.42
N ASP A 71 1.35 -17.31 -12.74
CA ASP A 71 0.66 -16.64 -13.85
C ASP A 71 0.14 -15.27 -13.40
N PHE A 72 1.08 -14.33 -13.22
CA PHE A 72 0.78 -12.96 -12.79
C PHE A 72 0.60 -12.06 -14.02
N ARG A 73 -0.64 -11.68 -14.29
CA ARG A 73 -1.06 -10.82 -15.41
C ARG A 73 -1.64 -9.52 -14.89
N PRO A 74 -0.81 -8.53 -14.55
CA PRO A 74 -1.26 -7.31 -13.86
C PRO A 74 -2.32 -6.53 -14.65
N SER A 75 -2.22 -6.50 -15.97
CA SER A 75 -3.15 -5.79 -16.86
C SER A 75 -4.60 -6.34 -16.82
N GLU A 76 -4.76 -7.67 -16.71
CA GLU A 76 -6.05 -8.32 -16.60
C GLU A 76 -6.55 -8.27 -15.15
N LEU A 77 -5.63 -8.49 -14.21
CA LEU A 77 -5.91 -8.57 -12.80
C LEU A 77 -6.46 -7.25 -12.24
N CYS A 78 -5.88 -6.10 -12.62
CA CYS A 78 -6.35 -4.80 -12.13
C CYS A 78 -7.82 -4.55 -12.51
N VAL A 79 -8.21 -4.88 -13.76
CA VAL A 79 -9.58 -4.72 -14.24
C VAL A 79 -10.54 -5.70 -13.55
N ALA A 80 -10.11 -6.96 -13.38
CA ALA A 80 -10.92 -7.97 -12.70
C ALA A 80 -11.19 -7.59 -11.23
N LEU A 81 -10.18 -7.09 -10.51
CA LEU A 81 -10.34 -6.66 -9.12
C LEU A 81 -11.21 -5.39 -8.99
N GLU A 82 -11.09 -4.42 -9.92
CA GLU A 82 -11.99 -3.26 -9.93
C GLU A 82 -13.44 -3.69 -10.13
N ASN A 83 -13.71 -4.57 -11.11
CA ASN A 83 -15.05 -5.08 -11.40
C ASN A 83 -15.63 -5.90 -10.23
N ALA A 84 -14.79 -6.65 -9.51
CA ALA A 84 -15.17 -7.42 -8.33
C ALA A 84 -15.43 -6.54 -7.08
N GLY A 85 -15.27 -5.21 -7.18
CA GLY A 85 -15.63 -4.28 -6.12
C GLY A 85 -14.49 -3.80 -5.23
N ALA A 86 -13.23 -3.96 -5.64
CA ALA A 86 -12.10 -3.30 -4.97
C ALA A 86 -12.34 -1.79 -4.88
N SER A 87 -12.06 -1.19 -3.73
CA SER A 87 -12.17 0.26 -3.53
C SER A 87 -10.91 0.99 -3.97
N ALA A 88 -9.77 0.31 -3.94
CA ALA A 88 -8.47 0.76 -4.41
C ALA A 88 -7.61 -0.45 -4.78
N LEU A 89 -6.57 -0.25 -5.56
CA LEU A 89 -5.53 -1.26 -5.78
C LEU A 89 -4.23 -0.83 -5.10
N SER A 90 -3.55 -1.80 -4.50
CA SER A 90 -2.17 -1.68 -4.04
C SER A 90 -1.28 -2.43 -5.02
N VAL A 91 -0.34 -1.75 -5.67
CA VAL A 91 0.52 -2.34 -6.70
C VAL A 91 1.95 -2.40 -6.19
N LEU A 92 2.48 -3.62 -6.04
CA LEU A 92 3.87 -3.83 -5.67
C LEU A 92 4.79 -3.38 -6.79
N THR A 93 5.72 -2.45 -6.48
CA THR A 93 6.72 -1.97 -7.45
C THR A 93 8.14 -2.37 -7.07
N GLU A 94 8.36 -2.95 -5.88
CA GLU A 94 9.66 -3.49 -5.45
C GLU A 94 10.02 -4.73 -6.29
N ARG A 95 11.22 -4.71 -6.93
CA ARG A 95 11.60 -5.68 -7.96
C ARG A 95 12.22 -6.97 -7.42
N ASN A 96 13.00 -6.87 -6.36
CA ASN A 96 13.92 -7.95 -5.95
C ASN A 96 13.24 -9.03 -5.11
N TYR A 97 12.36 -8.65 -4.21
CA TYR A 97 11.73 -9.55 -3.24
C TYR A 97 10.25 -9.80 -3.51
N PHE A 98 9.57 -8.82 -4.10
CA PHE A 98 8.15 -8.92 -4.42
C PHE A 98 7.91 -9.16 -5.91
N LEU A 99 8.96 -9.17 -6.73
CA LEU A 99 8.90 -9.31 -8.19
C LEU A 99 7.90 -8.32 -8.81
N GLY A 100 7.85 -7.12 -8.24
CA GLY A 100 7.03 -6.00 -8.69
C GLY A 100 7.72 -5.21 -9.80
N ALA A 101 7.00 -4.22 -10.34
CA ALA A 101 7.55 -3.29 -11.32
C ALA A 101 6.72 -1.99 -11.35
N ALA A 102 7.38 -0.85 -11.57
CA ALA A 102 6.70 0.44 -11.74
C ALA A 102 5.75 0.42 -12.94
N GLU A 103 6.12 -0.32 -13.97
CA GLU A 103 5.36 -0.52 -15.20
C GLU A 103 3.99 -1.18 -14.94
N TYR A 104 3.85 -1.99 -13.87
CA TYR A 104 2.55 -2.57 -13.48
C TYR A 104 1.59 -1.51 -12.97
N LEU A 105 2.09 -0.54 -12.22
CA LEU A 105 1.29 0.58 -11.75
C LEU A 105 0.93 1.53 -12.88
N GLU A 106 1.88 1.85 -13.75
CA GLU A 106 1.69 2.70 -14.91
C GLU A 106 0.61 2.11 -15.85
N ASP A 107 0.70 0.82 -16.18
CA ASP A 107 -0.30 0.11 -16.98
C ASP A 107 -1.67 0.10 -16.30
N ALA A 108 -1.75 -0.26 -15.00
CA ALA A 108 -3.00 -0.22 -14.25
C ALA A 108 -3.63 1.18 -14.25
N SER A 109 -2.79 2.24 -14.21
CA SER A 109 -3.26 3.63 -14.20
C SER A 109 -4.04 4.01 -15.47
N THR A 110 -3.81 3.34 -16.57
CA THR A 110 -4.52 3.57 -17.84
C THR A 110 -5.81 2.74 -17.97
N ARG A 111 -5.96 1.68 -17.15
CA ARG A 111 -7.03 0.68 -17.29
C ARG A 111 -8.16 0.84 -16.28
N VAL A 112 -7.85 1.28 -15.05
CA VAL A 112 -8.82 1.37 -13.96
C VAL A 112 -9.04 2.81 -13.52
N LYS A 113 -10.24 3.07 -12.95
CA LYS A 113 -10.64 4.38 -12.44
C LYS A 113 -10.43 4.51 -10.93
N ILE A 114 -10.44 3.39 -10.21
CA ILE A 114 -10.19 3.37 -8.77
C ILE A 114 -8.76 3.84 -8.44
N PRO A 115 -8.53 4.41 -7.26
CA PRO A 115 -7.22 4.93 -6.88
C PRO A 115 -6.18 3.82 -6.73
N LEU A 116 -4.92 4.17 -7.01
CA LEU A 116 -3.79 3.27 -6.99
C LEU A 116 -2.80 3.67 -5.90
N LEU A 117 -2.43 2.74 -5.04
CA LEU A 117 -1.35 2.86 -4.08
C LEU A 117 -0.06 2.27 -4.67
N ARG A 118 1.02 3.07 -4.74
CA ARG A 118 2.36 2.51 -4.94
C ARG A 118 2.83 1.85 -3.66
N LYS A 119 2.89 0.53 -3.65
CA LYS A 119 3.39 -0.28 -2.54
C LYS A 119 4.86 -0.58 -2.77
N ASP A 120 5.72 0.19 -2.12
CA ASP A 120 7.18 0.15 -2.28
C ASP A 120 7.84 0.62 -0.97
N PHE A 121 9.15 0.41 -0.83
CA PHE A 121 9.97 0.95 0.26
C PHE A 121 10.46 2.34 -0.12
N ILE A 122 9.72 3.37 0.30
CA ILE A 122 9.96 4.75 -0.09
C ILE A 122 10.78 5.46 0.98
N TYR A 123 11.97 5.95 0.59
CA TYR A 123 12.90 6.69 1.44
C TYR A 123 13.50 7.94 0.76
N ASP A 124 13.13 8.19 -0.51
CA ASP A 124 13.63 9.29 -1.32
C ASP A 124 12.49 10.03 -2.04
N ARG A 125 12.61 11.36 -2.16
CA ARG A 125 11.63 12.22 -2.86
C ARG A 125 11.48 11.85 -4.33
N TYR A 126 12.52 11.32 -4.95
CA TYR A 126 12.47 10.85 -6.34
C TYR A 126 11.39 9.75 -6.52
N GLN A 127 11.33 8.78 -5.60
CA GLN A 127 10.34 7.70 -5.66
C GLN A 127 8.91 8.22 -5.56
N ILE A 128 8.68 9.29 -4.78
CA ILE A 128 7.37 9.95 -4.65
C ILE A 128 7.01 10.70 -5.94
N ALA A 129 7.96 11.46 -6.52
CA ALA A 129 7.74 12.13 -7.80
C ALA A 129 7.47 11.11 -8.91
N GLN A 130 8.23 10.01 -8.96
CA GLN A 130 8.00 8.92 -9.91
C GLN A 130 6.62 8.30 -9.72
N ALA A 131 6.20 8.01 -8.47
CA ALA A 131 4.87 7.47 -8.18
C ALA A 131 3.77 8.35 -8.78
N ARG A 132 3.87 9.68 -8.57
CA ARG A 132 2.91 10.63 -9.12
C ARG A 132 2.94 10.65 -10.65
N ALA A 133 4.12 10.60 -11.26
CA ALA A 133 4.30 10.64 -12.72
C ALA A 133 3.69 9.42 -13.41
N ILE A 134 3.78 8.22 -12.78
CA ILE A 134 3.21 6.96 -13.34
C ILE A 134 1.76 6.72 -12.93
N GLY A 135 1.09 7.69 -12.30
CA GLY A 135 -0.35 7.65 -12.04
C GLY A 135 -0.76 7.04 -10.71
N ALA A 136 0.11 7.00 -9.69
CA ALA A 136 -0.33 6.69 -8.33
C ALA A 136 -1.28 7.78 -7.79
N SER A 137 -2.24 7.37 -6.97
CA SER A 137 -3.08 8.24 -6.13
C SER A 137 -2.51 8.39 -4.73
N ALA A 138 -1.74 7.38 -4.28
CA ALA A 138 -1.13 7.33 -2.97
C ALA A 138 0.21 6.61 -2.99
N VAL A 139 0.99 6.88 -1.95
CA VAL A 139 2.25 6.19 -1.65
C VAL A 139 2.23 5.62 -0.25
N LEU A 140 3.04 4.57 -0.03
CA LEU A 140 3.30 4.00 1.28
C LEU A 140 4.49 4.71 1.93
N LEU A 141 4.35 5.13 3.18
CA LEU A 141 5.48 5.49 4.05
C LEU A 141 5.47 4.59 5.28
N ILE A 142 6.56 3.87 5.52
CA ILE A 142 6.71 2.92 6.62
C ILE A 142 7.45 3.61 7.77
N ALA A 143 6.77 3.81 8.90
CA ALA A 143 7.32 4.49 10.07
C ALA A 143 8.65 3.90 10.52
N LYS A 144 8.74 2.58 10.59
CA LYS A 144 9.93 1.85 11.04
C LYS A 144 11.20 2.11 10.22
N MET A 145 11.06 2.56 8.97
CA MET A 145 12.17 2.80 8.04
C MET A 145 12.73 4.21 8.10
N LEU A 146 12.01 5.14 8.71
CA LEU A 146 12.25 6.57 8.59
C LEU A 146 12.42 7.20 9.97
N SER A 147 13.34 8.16 10.10
CA SER A 147 13.32 9.02 11.27
C SER A 147 12.06 9.90 11.24
N PRO A 148 11.58 10.42 12.40
CA PRO A 148 10.41 11.31 12.43
C PRO A 148 10.54 12.51 11.48
N GLU A 149 11.73 13.12 11.41
CA GLU A 149 12.01 14.27 10.53
C GLU A 149 11.92 13.85 9.05
N ARG A 150 12.49 12.68 8.71
CA ARG A 150 12.48 12.19 7.34
C ARG A 150 11.08 11.77 6.91
N PHE A 151 10.32 11.16 7.82
CA PHE A 151 8.92 10.84 7.58
C PHE A 151 8.12 12.12 7.27
N GLY A 152 8.24 13.14 8.12
CA GLY A 152 7.55 14.43 7.94
C GLY A 152 7.92 15.12 6.62
N GLU A 153 9.21 15.11 6.24
CA GLU A 153 9.68 15.65 4.97
C GLU A 153 9.02 14.94 3.78
N LEU A 154 9.05 13.60 3.76
CA LEU A 154 8.50 12.81 2.65
C LEU A 154 6.97 12.90 2.61
N PHE A 155 6.31 12.91 3.78
CA PHE A 155 4.87 13.10 3.90
C PHE A 155 4.44 14.44 3.30
N ALA A 156 5.04 15.55 3.74
CA ALA A 156 4.74 16.87 3.23
C ALA A 156 5.00 16.97 1.71
N PHE A 157 6.08 16.36 1.23
CA PHE A 157 6.39 16.34 -0.19
C PHE A 157 5.35 15.56 -0.99
N ALA A 158 4.90 14.38 -0.52
CA ALA A 158 3.84 13.62 -1.17
C ALA A 158 2.53 14.43 -1.26
N LYS A 159 2.13 15.06 -0.15
CA LYS A 159 0.94 15.94 -0.10
C LYS A 159 1.07 17.13 -1.05
N SER A 160 2.25 17.72 -1.20
CA SER A 160 2.50 18.84 -2.13
C SER A 160 2.31 18.45 -3.60
N LEU A 161 2.46 17.17 -3.95
CA LEU A 161 2.19 16.63 -5.28
C LEU A 161 0.75 16.11 -5.44
N GLY A 162 -0.12 16.31 -4.44
CA GLY A 162 -1.51 15.84 -4.46
C GLY A 162 -1.66 14.32 -4.28
N LEU A 163 -0.65 13.66 -3.72
CA LEU A 163 -0.73 12.24 -3.33
C LEU A 163 -1.28 12.10 -1.92
N ASP A 164 -2.12 11.09 -1.71
CA ASP A 164 -2.41 10.60 -0.38
C ASP A 164 -1.24 9.73 0.13
N VAL A 165 -1.16 9.55 1.46
CA VAL A 165 -0.10 8.75 2.09
C VAL A 165 -0.74 7.71 3.00
N LEU A 166 -0.48 6.42 2.72
CA LEU A 166 -0.73 5.35 3.68
C LEU A 166 0.48 5.29 4.62
N ALA A 167 0.28 5.74 5.86
CA ALA A 167 1.31 5.78 6.90
C ALA A 167 1.26 4.48 7.69
N GLU A 168 2.21 3.55 7.42
CA GLU A 168 2.26 2.22 8.02
C GLU A 168 2.98 2.25 9.37
N ALA A 169 2.33 1.70 10.41
CA ALA A 169 2.87 1.54 11.75
C ALA A 169 2.66 0.10 12.28
N HIS A 170 3.62 -0.39 13.12
CA HIS A 170 3.63 -1.75 13.66
C HIS A 170 3.45 -1.78 15.19
N ASP A 171 3.64 -0.65 15.86
CA ASP A 171 3.47 -0.49 17.30
C ASP A 171 2.94 0.90 17.65
N GLU A 172 2.71 1.14 18.96
CA GLU A 172 2.15 2.40 19.44
C GLU A 172 3.07 3.59 19.19
N ARG A 173 4.38 3.41 19.33
CA ARG A 173 5.36 4.48 19.14
C ARG A 173 5.42 4.91 17.68
N GLU A 174 5.41 3.94 16.76
CA GLU A 174 5.35 4.20 15.33
C GLU A 174 4.03 4.89 14.95
N LEU A 175 2.90 4.45 15.54
CA LEU A 175 1.59 5.05 15.32
C LEU A 175 1.55 6.51 15.83
N GLU A 176 2.04 6.78 17.04
CA GLU A 176 2.15 8.13 17.56
C GLU A 176 2.96 9.03 16.64
N MET A 177 4.13 8.58 16.21
CA MET A 177 5.01 9.33 15.31
C MET A 177 4.32 9.70 13.99
N VAL A 178 3.61 8.78 13.35
CA VAL A 178 2.92 9.10 12.07
C VAL A 178 1.76 10.06 12.28
N LEU A 179 1.03 9.95 13.40
CA LEU A 179 -0.07 10.86 13.74
C LEU A 179 0.43 12.28 14.08
N GLU A 180 1.53 12.41 14.82
CA GLU A 180 2.17 13.71 15.10
C GLU A 180 2.66 14.40 13.81
N ASN A 181 3.04 13.65 12.79
CA ASN A 181 3.38 14.16 11.47
C ASN A 181 2.15 14.45 10.56
N GLY A 182 0.95 14.36 11.10
CA GLY A 182 -0.29 14.74 10.42
C GLY A 182 -0.85 13.67 9.49
N ALA A 183 -0.51 12.40 9.69
CA ALA A 183 -1.08 11.30 8.91
C ALA A 183 -2.62 11.31 8.99
N ASP A 184 -3.25 11.31 7.84
CA ASP A 184 -4.71 11.30 7.70
C ASP A 184 -5.25 9.95 7.19
N ILE A 185 -4.34 8.98 6.96
CA ILE A 185 -4.60 7.56 6.71
C ILE A 185 -3.52 6.78 7.47
N ALA A 186 -3.91 6.07 8.50
CA ALA A 186 -3.02 5.23 9.32
C ALA A 186 -3.22 3.74 8.98
N GLY A 187 -2.16 3.09 8.53
CA GLY A 187 -2.11 1.66 8.29
C GLY A 187 -1.50 0.93 9.50
N VAL A 188 -2.21 -0.04 10.02
CA VAL A 188 -1.73 -0.90 11.10
C VAL A 188 -1.32 -2.24 10.51
N ASN A 189 -0.02 -2.54 10.57
CA ASN A 189 0.52 -3.79 10.04
C ASN A 189 0.90 -4.73 11.19
N CYS A 190 0.13 -5.81 11.35
CA CYS A 190 0.37 -6.81 12.38
C CYS A 190 1.47 -7.83 12.04
N ARG A 191 2.09 -7.71 10.88
CA ARG A 191 3.17 -8.60 10.48
C ARG A 191 4.49 -8.19 11.14
N ASN A 192 5.06 -9.08 11.92
CA ASN A 192 6.41 -8.89 12.41
C ASN A 192 7.41 -9.01 11.26
N LEU A 193 8.11 -7.94 10.93
CA LEU A 193 9.04 -7.89 9.78
C LEU A 193 10.32 -8.70 9.97
N ARG A 194 10.61 -9.19 11.19
CA ARG A 194 11.78 -10.04 11.50
C ARG A 194 11.44 -11.53 11.43
N THR A 195 10.26 -11.92 11.92
CA THR A 195 9.83 -13.33 12.02
C THR A 195 8.78 -13.72 10.99
N PHE A 196 8.19 -12.73 10.29
CA PHE A 196 7.03 -12.84 9.41
C PHE A 196 5.77 -13.37 10.08
N GLY A 197 5.79 -13.55 11.41
CA GLY A 197 4.61 -13.93 12.19
C GLY A 197 3.51 -12.88 12.10
N LEU A 198 2.27 -13.34 12.20
CA LEU A 198 1.08 -12.51 12.23
C LEU A 198 0.44 -12.58 13.61
N ASP A 199 0.18 -11.42 14.22
CA ASP A 199 -0.60 -11.31 15.45
C ASP A 199 -1.73 -10.31 15.23
N PHE A 200 -2.91 -10.82 14.87
CA PHE A 200 -4.07 -9.99 14.56
C PHE A 200 -4.58 -9.21 15.78
N SER A 201 -4.28 -9.64 17.01
CA SER A 201 -4.61 -8.88 18.22
C SER A 201 -3.91 -7.52 18.26
N THR A 202 -2.72 -7.42 17.66
CA THR A 202 -2.02 -6.14 17.46
C THR A 202 -2.83 -5.20 16.58
N THR A 203 -3.41 -5.69 15.48
CA THR A 203 -4.31 -4.89 14.62
C THR A 203 -5.50 -4.37 15.42
N GLU A 204 -6.20 -5.25 16.15
CA GLU A 204 -7.39 -4.90 16.94
C GLU A 204 -7.07 -3.85 18.03
N ARG A 205 -5.89 -3.94 18.63
CA ARG A 205 -5.44 -3.02 19.66
C ARG A 205 -5.05 -1.66 19.10
N LEU A 206 -4.21 -1.63 18.07
CA LEU A 206 -3.69 -0.38 17.51
C LEU A 206 -4.77 0.41 16.76
N LEU A 207 -5.69 -0.24 16.04
CA LEU A 207 -6.79 0.45 15.37
C LEU A 207 -7.66 1.28 16.33
N LYS A 208 -7.81 0.82 17.59
CA LYS A 208 -8.55 1.55 18.62
C LYS A 208 -7.83 2.81 19.11
N LEU A 209 -6.52 2.89 18.92
CA LEU A 209 -5.70 4.06 19.29
C LEU A 209 -5.68 5.13 18.19
N VAL A 210 -6.07 4.78 16.97
CA VAL A 210 -6.17 5.76 15.87
C VAL A 210 -7.35 6.69 16.14
N PRO A 211 -7.13 8.03 16.17
CA PRO A 211 -8.20 8.97 16.48
C PRO A 211 -9.27 9.04 15.39
N ASP A 212 -10.44 9.53 15.77
CA ASP A 212 -11.52 9.81 14.82
C ASP A 212 -11.07 10.89 13.81
N GLY A 213 -11.52 10.73 12.56
CA GLY A 213 -11.13 11.61 11.45
C GLY A 213 -9.89 11.14 10.67
N VAL A 214 -9.08 10.24 11.23
CA VAL A 214 -8.02 9.53 10.52
C VAL A 214 -8.58 8.22 9.97
N VAL A 215 -8.36 7.95 8.68
CA VAL A 215 -8.78 6.69 8.05
C VAL A 215 -7.95 5.52 8.60
N LYS A 216 -8.62 4.48 9.07
CA LYS A 216 -8.04 3.32 9.75
C LYS A 216 -7.93 2.15 8.78
N VAL A 217 -6.70 1.73 8.46
CA VAL A 217 -6.45 0.63 7.53
C VAL A 217 -5.83 -0.56 8.26
N ALA A 218 -6.49 -1.73 8.19
CA ALA A 218 -5.91 -3.00 8.64
C ALA A 218 -4.99 -3.56 7.54
N GLU A 219 -3.70 -3.69 7.83
CA GLU A 219 -2.74 -4.31 6.91
C GLU A 219 -2.30 -5.68 7.44
N SER A 220 -2.19 -6.63 6.55
CA SER A 220 -1.88 -8.04 6.87
C SER A 220 -2.96 -8.73 7.73
N GLY A 221 -2.95 -10.06 7.74
CA GLY A 221 -3.80 -10.88 8.62
C GLY A 221 -5.27 -11.01 8.21
N VAL A 222 -5.80 -10.20 7.30
CA VAL A 222 -7.14 -10.39 6.76
C VAL A 222 -7.08 -11.49 5.68
N ASN A 223 -7.52 -12.69 6.08
CA ASN A 223 -7.46 -13.91 5.27
C ASN A 223 -8.82 -14.64 5.18
N SER A 224 -9.87 -14.05 5.69
CA SER A 224 -11.24 -14.56 5.66
C SER A 224 -12.22 -13.42 5.91
N ARG A 225 -13.50 -13.69 5.63
CA ARG A 225 -14.57 -12.75 5.99
C ARG A 225 -14.63 -12.49 7.51
N ASP A 226 -14.38 -13.51 8.34
CA ASP A 226 -14.37 -13.37 9.80
C ASP A 226 -13.28 -12.39 10.26
N THR A 227 -12.06 -12.49 9.71
CA THR A 227 -10.98 -11.55 10.04
C THR A 227 -11.26 -10.14 9.51
N LEU A 228 -11.96 -10.01 8.38
CA LEU A 228 -12.41 -8.72 7.87
C LEU A 228 -13.44 -8.07 8.82
N LEU A 229 -14.41 -8.86 9.33
CA LEU A 229 -15.41 -8.37 10.28
C LEU A 229 -14.78 -8.02 11.64
N ARG A 230 -13.82 -8.81 12.12
CA ARG A 230 -13.03 -8.46 13.31
C ARG A 230 -12.28 -7.14 13.15
N ALA A 231 -11.68 -6.88 11.96
CA ALA A 231 -11.08 -5.57 11.67
C ALA A 231 -12.13 -4.45 11.70
N ALA A 232 -13.33 -4.70 11.13
CA ALA A 232 -14.45 -3.76 11.18
C ALA A 232 -14.87 -3.43 12.61
N ASP A 233 -14.99 -4.45 13.47
CA ASP A 233 -15.36 -4.30 14.89
C ASP A 233 -14.29 -3.53 15.68
N ALA A 234 -13.01 -3.68 15.30
CA ALA A 234 -11.91 -2.91 15.86
C ALA A 234 -11.85 -1.46 15.33
N GLY A 235 -12.69 -1.10 14.38
CA GLY A 235 -12.81 0.25 13.85
C GLY A 235 -12.19 0.49 12.48
N ALA A 236 -11.65 -0.53 11.79
CA ALA A 236 -11.06 -0.35 10.46
C ALA A 236 -12.06 0.20 9.45
N ASP A 237 -11.67 1.26 8.71
CA ASP A 237 -12.41 1.79 7.58
C ASP A 237 -12.11 1.01 6.30
N ALA A 238 -10.89 0.47 6.20
CA ALA A 238 -10.44 -0.33 5.07
C ALA A 238 -9.52 -1.47 5.53
N ALA A 239 -9.36 -2.46 4.65
CA ALA A 239 -8.40 -3.54 4.81
C ALA A 239 -7.58 -3.73 3.53
N LEU A 240 -6.27 -3.94 3.68
CA LEU A 240 -5.36 -4.28 2.60
C LEU A 240 -5.22 -5.80 2.52
N VAL A 241 -5.62 -6.38 1.39
CA VAL A 241 -5.70 -7.84 1.20
C VAL A 241 -4.92 -8.24 -0.04
N GLY A 242 -3.87 -9.03 0.14
CA GLY A 242 -3.00 -9.47 -0.95
C GLY A 242 -2.91 -10.99 -1.06
N THR A 243 -2.30 -11.65 -0.08
CA THR A 243 -1.98 -13.09 -0.16
C THR A 243 -3.22 -13.95 -0.40
N LEU A 244 -4.33 -13.65 0.28
CA LEU A 244 -5.62 -14.35 0.07
C LEU A 244 -6.04 -14.29 -1.41
N LEU A 245 -6.06 -13.09 -1.98
CA LEU A 245 -6.51 -12.87 -3.35
C LEU A 245 -5.53 -13.50 -4.37
N MET A 246 -4.22 -13.29 -4.18
CA MET A 246 -3.23 -13.76 -5.15
C MET A 246 -3.04 -15.28 -5.14
N ALA A 247 -3.33 -15.96 -4.03
CA ALA A 247 -3.27 -17.42 -3.92
C ALA A 247 -4.53 -18.13 -4.47
N ALA A 248 -5.63 -17.41 -4.64
CA ALA A 248 -6.86 -17.98 -5.16
C ALA A 248 -6.78 -18.24 -6.68
N ASP A 249 -7.47 -19.25 -7.16
CA ASP A 249 -7.59 -19.52 -8.60
C ASP A 249 -8.17 -18.30 -9.33
N SER A 250 -9.26 -17.73 -8.81
CA SER A 250 -9.87 -16.49 -9.26
C SER A 250 -9.80 -15.41 -8.17
N PRO A 251 -8.86 -14.45 -8.25
CA PRO A 251 -8.79 -13.34 -7.31
C PRO A 251 -10.07 -12.48 -7.24
N ALA A 252 -10.78 -12.34 -8.35
CA ALA A 252 -12.03 -11.59 -8.41
C ALA A 252 -13.14 -12.29 -7.60
N ASP A 253 -13.35 -13.60 -7.82
CA ASP A 253 -14.35 -14.37 -7.08
C ASP A 253 -14.03 -14.42 -5.58
N GLU A 254 -12.75 -14.49 -5.23
CA GLU A 254 -12.33 -14.48 -3.83
C GLU A 254 -12.58 -13.12 -3.17
N LEU A 255 -12.40 -12.03 -3.91
CA LEU A 255 -12.74 -10.69 -3.44
C LEU A 255 -14.27 -10.55 -3.24
N GLU A 256 -15.07 -11.03 -4.17
CA GLU A 256 -16.54 -11.02 -4.06
C GLU A 256 -17.01 -11.79 -2.82
N LYS A 257 -16.46 -13.00 -2.59
CA LYS A 257 -16.74 -13.77 -1.36
C LYS A 257 -16.35 -13.01 -0.09
N LEU A 258 -15.17 -12.38 -0.09
CA LEU A 258 -14.71 -11.58 1.04
C LEU A 258 -15.66 -10.42 1.31
N LEU A 259 -16.20 -9.78 0.28
CA LEU A 259 -17.20 -8.71 0.39
C LEU A 259 -18.59 -9.22 0.78
N GLY A 260 -18.83 -10.52 0.71
CA GLY A 260 -20.12 -11.15 1.06
C GLY A 260 -21.13 -11.15 -0.09
N ALA A 261 -20.68 -10.98 -1.32
CA ALA A 261 -21.47 -11.34 -2.48
C ALA A 261 -21.63 -12.89 -2.52
N LYS A 262 -22.83 -13.34 -2.85
CA LYS A 262 -23.17 -14.78 -2.92
C LYS A 262 -22.56 -15.42 -4.14
#